data_b75c372de3ecc959cc8fe0365c61d74d
#
_entry.id   b75c372de3ecc959cc8fe0365c61d74d
#
_cell.length_a   1.000
_cell.length_b   1.000
_cell.length_c   1.000
_cell.angle_alpha   90.00
_cell.angle_beta   90.00
_cell.angle_gamma   90.00
#
_symmetry.space_group_name_H-M   'P 1'
#
loop_
_entity.id
_entity.type
_entity.pdbx_description
1 polymer ?
#
loop_
_entity_poly.entity_id
_entity_poly.type
_entity_poly.pdbx_seq_one_letter_code
_entity_poly.pdbx_strand_id
1 'polypeptide(L)'
;MVRPLRIEYPGAVYHVTSRGDRREPIAKDDTDRAMFLEVLGQALQRFDAQAWGYCLMGNHYHLVLHTREANLSRLMRQINGVYTQGFNRRHGLTGHLFQGRFKAILVDSDSYLLEVCRYVDLNPVRAKMVKRPDVYAWSSYRALAGMAPCAPWLDAQPLYAQLAPGKSAAKAAAQYAEFVAQGHGVALWDMALQQQIYLGNDAFIARMQSHAGIDSTSSTAPKRLAQVSRIHSSAPAKDGDLQNYAKLKAQTKEERNQHIANAFYQGGHTQTAIAIALNVSTSTVSRIVADYER
;
A
#
# COMPACT_ATOMS: atom_id res chain seq x y z
N MET A 1 -18.08 17.92 7.66
CA MET A 1 -17.54 16.83 6.79
C MET A 1 -17.79 15.50 7.49
N VAL A 2 -18.49 14.59 6.83
CA VAL A 2 -18.64 13.21 7.32
C VAL A 2 -17.28 12.53 7.22
N ARG A 3 -16.80 11.93 8.31
CA ARG A 3 -15.50 11.27 8.37
C ARG A 3 -15.59 9.91 7.68
N PRO A 4 -14.61 9.51 6.83
CA PRO A 4 -14.60 8.19 6.21
C PRO A 4 -14.67 7.09 7.28
N LEU A 5 -15.47 6.06 7.01
CA LEU A 5 -15.51 4.85 7.81
C LEU A 5 -14.15 4.16 7.74
N ARG A 6 -13.70 3.58 8.85
CA ARG A 6 -12.55 2.68 8.86
C ARG A 6 -13.04 1.25 8.91
N ILE A 7 -12.62 0.48 7.94
CA ILE A 7 -12.90 -0.93 7.89
C ILE A 7 -11.71 -1.64 8.48
N GLU A 8 -11.92 -2.38 9.56
CA GLU A 8 -10.91 -3.16 10.25
C GLU A 8 -11.34 -4.61 10.29
N TYR A 9 -10.48 -5.52 9.82
CA TYR A 9 -10.72 -6.96 9.87
C TYR A 9 -9.38 -7.72 9.99
N PRO A 10 -9.39 -8.97 10.48
CA PRO A 10 -8.19 -9.79 10.57
C PRO A 10 -7.55 -10.04 9.21
N GLY A 11 -6.24 -9.89 9.10
CA GLY A 11 -5.48 -10.07 7.85
C GLY A 11 -5.53 -8.87 6.89
N ALA A 12 -6.04 -7.74 7.33
CA ALA A 12 -6.13 -6.54 6.49
C ALA A 12 -4.77 -5.88 6.25
N VAL A 13 -4.59 -5.37 5.03
CA VAL A 13 -3.42 -4.57 4.64
C VAL A 13 -3.83 -3.12 4.42
N TYR A 14 -3.06 -2.21 4.97
CA TYR A 14 -3.36 -0.78 4.93
C TYR A 14 -2.14 0.02 4.49
N HIS A 15 -2.35 1.01 3.64
CA HIS A 15 -1.44 2.14 3.53
C HIS A 15 -1.89 3.23 4.52
N VAL A 16 -1.04 3.51 5.49
CA VAL A 16 -1.32 4.46 6.57
C VAL A 16 -0.44 5.68 6.45
N THR A 17 -1.03 6.86 6.61
CA THR A 17 -0.30 8.13 6.65
C THR A 17 -0.76 9.00 7.81
N SER A 18 0.17 9.71 8.42
CA SER A 18 -0.13 10.79 9.35
C SER A 18 0.82 11.97 9.11
N ARG A 19 0.31 13.17 9.22
CA ARG A 19 1.06 14.40 8.93
C ARG A 19 1.12 15.29 10.15
N GLY A 20 2.23 15.99 10.31
CA GLY A 20 2.42 17.00 11.34
C GLY A 20 1.36 18.10 11.27
N ASP A 21 0.97 18.60 12.45
CA ASP A 21 0.07 19.74 12.55
C ASP A 21 0.69 20.93 11.80
N ARG A 22 -0.15 21.71 11.11
CA ARG A 22 0.29 22.86 10.28
C ARG A 22 1.37 22.51 9.25
N ARG A 23 1.55 21.21 8.93
CA ARG A 23 2.63 20.66 8.10
C ARG A 23 4.03 20.83 8.70
N GLU A 24 4.11 21.06 10.00
CA GLU A 24 5.39 21.14 10.72
C GLU A 24 6.11 19.78 10.74
N PRO A 25 7.44 19.78 10.92
CA PRO A 25 8.22 18.55 11.00
C PRO A 25 7.73 17.65 12.13
N ILE A 26 7.62 16.34 11.84
CA ILE A 26 7.33 15.31 12.83
C ILE A 26 8.60 14.71 13.44
N ALA A 27 9.76 15.03 12.89
CA ALA A 27 11.08 14.65 13.37
C ALA A 27 12.05 15.80 13.07
N LYS A 28 12.75 16.30 14.09
CA LYS A 28 13.73 17.39 13.93
C LYS A 28 15.11 16.87 13.57
N ASP A 29 15.42 15.65 14.01
CA ASP A 29 16.69 14.99 13.76
C ASP A 29 16.56 13.46 13.68
N ASP A 30 17.69 12.78 13.55
CA ASP A 30 17.75 11.33 13.40
C ASP A 30 17.41 10.59 14.71
N THR A 31 17.58 11.22 15.88
CA THR A 31 17.15 10.66 17.16
C THR A 31 15.63 10.55 17.24
N ASP A 32 14.91 11.55 16.72
CA ASP A 32 13.45 11.49 16.63
C ASP A 32 13.00 10.38 15.68
N ARG A 33 13.67 10.23 14.55
CA ARG A 33 13.34 9.17 13.56
C ARG A 33 13.61 7.79 14.15
N ALA A 34 14.73 7.61 14.83
CA ALA A 34 15.05 6.34 15.51
C ALA A 34 14.01 6.03 16.60
N MET A 35 13.63 7.00 17.40
CA MET A 35 12.57 6.86 18.41
C MET A 35 11.22 6.47 17.76
N PHE A 36 10.88 7.06 16.61
CA PHE A 36 9.66 6.67 15.90
C PHE A 36 9.69 5.19 15.51
N LEU A 37 10.80 4.71 14.92
CA LEU A 37 10.94 3.31 14.50
C LEU A 37 10.95 2.34 15.69
N GLU A 38 11.49 2.74 16.81
CA GLU A 38 11.43 1.96 18.06
C GLU A 38 9.98 1.84 18.56
N VAL A 39 9.27 2.96 18.65
CA VAL A 39 7.84 2.99 19.03
C VAL A 39 6.99 2.17 18.06
N LEU A 40 7.28 2.26 16.75
CA LEU A 40 6.61 1.46 15.73
C LEU A 40 6.82 -0.03 15.98
N GLY A 41 8.05 -0.47 16.17
CA GLY A 41 8.37 -1.88 16.39
C GLY A 41 7.72 -2.45 17.65
N GLN A 42 7.78 -1.72 18.77
CA GLN A 42 7.11 -2.12 20.02
C GLN A 42 5.59 -2.21 19.86
N ALA A 43 4.99 -1.26 19.15
CA ALA A 43 3.55 -1.28 18.90
C ALA A 43 3.13 -2.43 17.98
N LEU A 44 3.89 -2.69 16.91
CA LEU A 44 3.61 -3.80 16.00
C LEU A 44 3.66 -5.15 16.74
N GLN A 45 4.67 -5.37 17.58
CA GLN A 45 4.75 -6.57 18.41
C GLN A 45 3.57 -6.69 19.37
N ARG A 46 3.19 -5.59 20.05
CA ARG A 46 2.08 -5.58 21.03
C ARG A 46 0.73 -5.89 20.41
N PHE A 47 0.49 -5.46 19.18
CA PHE A 47 -0.80 -5.58 18.50
C PHE A 47 -0.85 -6.70 17.45
N ASP A 48 0.14 -7.58 17.44
CA ASP A 48 0.29 -8.67 16.48
C ASP A 48 0.11 -8.18 15.03
N ALA A 49 0.92 -7.20 14.67
CA ALA A 49 0.93 -6.60 13.35
C ALA A 49 2.35 -6.58 12.77
N GLN A 50 2.45 -6.40 11.47
CA GLN A 50 3.71 -6.32 10.75
C GLN A 50 3.72 -5.08 9.85
N ALA A 51 4.90 -4.51 9.62
CA ALA A 51 5.10 -3.57 8.54
C ALA A 51 5.67 -4.31 7.32
N TRP A 52 5.13 -4.02 6.14
CA TRP A 52 5.64 -4.49 4.85
C TRP A 52 6.35 -3.38 4.08
N GLY A 53 6.30 -2.16 4.58
CA GLY A 53 7.03 -1.02 4.08
C GLY A 53 6.82 0.22 4.94
N TYR A 54 7.79 1.13 4.93
CA TYR A 54 7.67 2.42 5.59
C TYR A 54 8.53 3.49 4.92
N CYS A 55 8.15 4.75 5.11
CA CYS A 55 8.98 5.90 4.79
C CYS A 55 8.67 7.05 5.75
N LEU A 56 9.69 7.51 6.48
CA LEU A 56 9.61 8.67 7.35
C LEU A 56 10.04 9.91 6.58
N MET A 57 9.08 10.74 6.20
CA MET A 57 9.33 12.03 5.56
C MET A 57 9.57 13.12 6.63
N GLY A 58 9.93 14.33 6.21
CA GLY A 58 10.18 15.42 7.16
C GLY A 58 8.99 15.76 8.04
N ASN A 59 7.80 15.85 7.45
CA ASN A 59 6.59 16.28 8.13
C ASN A 59 5.43 15.27 8.10
N HIS A 60 5.66 14.05 7.64
CA HIS A 60 4.68 12.97 7.61
C HIS A 60 5.39 11.63 7.46
N TYR A 61 4.65 10.56 7.63
CA TYR A 61 5.13 9.21 7.36
C TYR A 61 4.14 8.42 6.49
N HIS A 62 4.66 7.40 5.84
CA HIS A 62 3.93 6.35 5.15
C HIS A 62 4.27 5.00 5.77
N LEU A 63 3.26 4.19 6.06
CA LEU A 63 3.41 2.82 6.53
C LEU A 63 2.55 1.90 5.67
N VAL A 64 3.07 0.74 5.30
CA VAL A 64 2.28 -0.38 4.78
C VAL A 64 2.18 -1.39 5.91
N LEU A 65 0.99 -1.54 6.47
CA LEU A 65 0.75 -2.34 7.67
C LEU A 65 -0.16 -3.52 7.36
N HIS A 66 0.22 -4.69 7.84
CA HIS A 66 -0.62 -5.87 7.91
C HIS A 66 -1.04 -6.10 9.36
N THR A 67 -2.34 -6.19 9.62
CA THR A 67 -2.88 -6.46 10.95
C THR A 67 -3.51 -7.83 10.99
N ARG A 68 -3.02 -8.72 11.85
CA ARG A 68 -3.60 -10.07 12.01
C ARG A 68 -4.95 -10.04 12.70
N GLU A 69 -5.22 -8.95 13.44
CA GLU A 69 -6.47 -8.68 14.13
C GLU A 69 -7.12 -7.38 13.64
N ALA A 70 -8.42 -7.20 13.90
CA ALA A 70 -9.17 -5.97 13.57
C ALA A 70 -8.84 -4.83 14.56
N ASN A 71 -7.59 -4.35 14.58
CA ASN A 71 -7.08 -3.48 15.64
C ASN A 71 -6.28 -2.27 15.17
N LEU A 72 -6.34 -1.90 13.89
CA LEU A 72 -5.58 -0.78 13.32
C LEU A 72 -5.74 0.53 14.11
N SER A 73 -6.95 0.88 14.52
CA SER A 73 -7.18 2.12 15.27
C SER A 73 -6.49 2.14 16.64
N ARG A 74 -6.41 0.99 17.30
CA ARG A 74 -5.70 0.82 18.57
C ARG A 74 -4.20 0.90 18.38
N LEU A 75 -3.67 0.20 17.37
CA LEU A 75 -2.27 0.23 16.95
C LEU A 75 -1.83 1.67 16.67
N MET A 76 -2.55 2.38 15.82
CA MET A 76 -2.19 3.75 15.43
C MET A 76 -2.33 4.77 16.57
N ARG A 77 -3.28 4.57 17.47
CA ARG A 77 -3.37 5.37 18.71
C ARG A 77 -2.12 5.20 19.57
N GLN A 78 -1.64 3.95 19.70
CA GLN A 78 -0.41 3.67 20.46
C GLN A 78 0.80 4.33 19.80
N ILE A 79 1.02 4.13 18.50
CA ILE A 79 2.16 4.69 17.76
C ILE A 79 2.16 6.22 17.88
N ASN A 80 1.10 6.88 17.45
CA ASN A 80 1.06 8.33 17.41
C ASN A 80 1.07 8.95 18.82
N GLY A 81 0.40 8.31 19.78
CA GLY A 81 0.34 8.81 21.16
C GLY A 81 1.69 8.73 21.87
N VAL A 82 2.33 7.57 21.85
CA VAL A 82 3.63 7.36 22.53
C VAL A 82 4.72 8.22 21.87
N TYR A 83 4.74 8.22 20.52
CA TYR A 83 5.70 9.05 19.82
C TYR A 83 5.51 10.54 20.10
N THR A 84 4.27 11.07 20.07
CA THR A 84 4.00 12.47 20.41
C THR A 84 4.47 12.84 21.81
N GLN A 85 4.24 11.96 22.79
CA GLN A 85 4.72 12.20 24.17
C GLN A 85 6.24 12.24 24.25
N GLY A 86 6.93 11.30 23.58
CA GLY A 86 8.39 11.26 23.50
C GLY A 86 8.97 12.50 22.82
N PHE A 87 8.42 12.86 21.66
CA PHE A 87 8.81 14.04 20.89
C PHE A 87 8.61 15.33 21.69
N ASN A 88 7.43 15.53 22.28
CA ASN A 88 7.12 16.70 23.08
C ASN A 88 8.05 16.83 24.32
N ARG A 89 8.28 15.70 25.02
CA ARG A 89 9.21 15.68 26.17
C ARG A 89 10.63 16.08 25.76
N ARG A 90 11.11 15.54 24.64
CA ARG A 90 12.46 15.80 24.14
C ARG A 90 12.65 17.26 23.72
N HIS A 91 11.62 17.89 23.18
CA HIS A 91 11.69 19.23 22.61
C HIS A 91 11.05 20.32 23.47
N GLY A 92 10.60 20.00 24.69
CA GLY A 92 9.94 20.97 25.57
C GLY A 92 8.62 21.50 25.01
N LEU A 93 7.90 20.67 24.24
CA LEU A 93 6.65 21.04 23.57
C LEU A 93 5.44 20.42 24.27
N THR A 94 4.26 20.96 23.97
CA THR A 94 2.96 20.46 24.42
C THR A 94 1.96 20.44 23.28
N GLY A 95 0.88 19.64 23.43
CA GLY A 95 -0.19 19.60 22.44
C GLY A 95 -0.01 18.54 21.35
N HIS A 96 -0.66 18.76 20.22
CA HIS A 96 -0.74 17.77 19.14
C HIS A 96 0.45 17.88 18.20
N LEU A 97 1.17 16.77 17.99
CA LEU A 97 2.18 16.67 16.93
C LEU A 97 1.55 16.41 15.54
N PHE A 98 0.49 15.60 15.50
CA PHE A 98 -0.14 15.21 14.26
C PHE A 98 -1.46 15.93 14.00
N GLN A 99 -1.70 16.31 12.74
CA GLN A 99 -2.92 16.96 12.29
C GLN A 99 -4.10 15.97 12.26
N GLY A 100 -4.91 15.98 13.30
CA GLY A 100 -6.10 15.14 13.37
C GLY A 100 -5.79 13.64 13.41
N ARG A 101 -6.68 12.83 12.82
CA ARG A 101 -6.51 11.37 12.78
C ARG A 101 -5.63 10.96 11.60
N PHE A 102 -4.93 9.82 11.74
CA PHE A 102 -4.25 9.17 10.61
C PHE A 102 -5.25 8.85 9.47
N LYS A 103 -4.75 8.83 8.24
CA LYS A 103 -5.47 8.32 7.07
C LYS A 103 -5.07 6.86 6.87
N ALA A 104 -6.02 6.04 6.50
CA ALA A 104 -5.79 4.65 6.13
C ALA A 104 -6.54 4.34 4.84
N ILE A 105 -5.83 3.71 3.92
CA ILE A 105 -6.36 3.17 2.67
C ILE A 105 -6.22 1.67 2.79
N LEU A 106 -7.32 0.96 2.62
CA LEU A 106 -7.34 -0.49 2.60
C LEU A 106 -6.81 -0.97 1.24
N VAL A 107 -5.83 -1.85 1.27
CA VAL A 107 -5.09 -2.31 0.08
C VAL A 107 -5.47 -3.74 -0.24
N ASP A 108 -5.88 -3.98 -1.48
CA ASP A 108 -5.93 -5.33 -2.04
C ASP A 108 -4.49 -5.82 -2.25
N SER A 109 -4.02 -6.64 -1.31
CA SER A 109 -2.64 -7.09 -1.27
C SER A 109 -2.23 -7.89 -2.51
N ASP A 110 -3.17 -8.65 -3.09
CA ASP A 110 -2.87 -9.47 -4.27
C ASP A 110 -2.62 -8.62 -5.51
N SER A 111 -3.34 -7.50 -5.63
CA SER A 111 -3.29 -6.64 -6.81
C SER A 111 -2.33 -5.46 -6.66
N TYR A 112 -2.23 -4.87 -5.46
CA TYR A 112 -1.61 -3.54 -5.29
C TYR A 112 -0.47 -3.49 -4.27
N LEU A 113 -0.12 -4.58 -3.57
CA LEU A 113 0.93 -4.55 -2.56
C LEU A 113 2.26 -4.02 -3.08
N LEU A 114 2.72 -4.55 -4.21
CA LEU A 114 4.00 -4.18 -4.80
C LEU A 114 4.03 -2.69 -5.18
N GLU A 115 2.95 -2.22 -5.78
CA GLU A 115 2.82 -0.82 -6.21
C GLU A 115 2.80 0.15 -5.02
N VAL A 116 2.11 -0.22 -3.95
CA VAL A 116 2.06 0.59 -2.71
C VAL A 116 3.42 0.64 -2.05
N CYS A 117 4.13 -0.48 -1.95
CA CYS A 117 5.47 -0.51 -1.38
C CYS A 117 6.46 0.29 -2.24
N ARG A 118 6.42 0.14 -3.57
CA ARG A 118 7.19 0.97 -4.51
C ARG A 118 6.89 2.45 -4.34
N TYR A 119 5.60 2.81 -4.26
CA TYR A 119 5.19 4.18 -4.02
C TYR A 119 5.79 4.72 -2.71
N VAL A 120 5.72 3.95 -1.62
CA VAL A 120 6.24 4.34 -0.30
C VAL A 120 7.75 4.53 -0.35
N ASP A 121 8.49 3.62 -0.97
CA ASP A 121 9.94 3.68 -1.06
C ASP A 121 10.46 4.80 -2.00
N LEU A 122 9.67 5.19 -3.01
CA LEU A 122 10.01 6.29 -3.92
C LEU A 122 9.55 7.67 -3.42
N ASN A 123 8.86 7.79 -2.28
CA ASN A 123 8.41 9.10 -1.78
C ASN A 123 9.54 10.12 -1.62
N PRO A 124 10.73 9.78 -1.08
CA PRO A 124 11.83 10.75 -0.96
C PRO A 124 12.35 11.23 -2.32
N VAL A 125 12.31 10.36 -3.34
CA VAL A 125 12.72 10.72 -4.72
C VAL A 125 11.67 11.63 -5.35
N ARG A 126 10.38 11.31 -5.23
CA ARG A 126 9.27 12.15 -5.71
C ARG A 126 9.22 13.51 -5.05
N ALA A 127 9.55 13.57 -3.76
CA ALA A 127 9.69 14.82 -3.01
C ALA A 127 10.99 15.58 -3.32
N LYS A 128 11.82 15.06 -4.23
CA LYS A 128 13.14 15.63 -4.61
C LYS A 128 14.10 15.81 -3.43
N MET A 129 13.93 15.03 -2.35
CA MET A 129 14.83 15.02 -1.21
C MET A 129 16.13 14.29 -1.55
N VAL A 130 16.04 13.26 -2.37
CA VAL A 130 17.15 12.45 -2.85
C VAL A 130 16.97 12.11 -4.33
N LYS A 131 18.05 11.74 -5.02
CA LYS A 131 17.98 11.31 -6.44
C LYS A 131 17.64 9.81 -6.59
N ARG A 132 17.95 9.00 -5.58
CA ARG A 132 17.77 7.54 -5.59
C ARG A 132 17.28 7.08 -4.22
N PRO A 133 16.43 6.04 -4.13
CA PRO A 133 15.86 5.59 -2.86
C PRO A 133 16.90 4.97 -1.91
N ASP A 134 17.98 4.38 -2.43
CA ASP A 134 19.03 3.72 -1.65
C ASP A 134 19.86 4.68 -0.79
N VAL A 135 19.90 5.97 -1.12
CA VAL A 135 20.58 6.99 -0.31
C VAL A 135 19.70 7.59 0.79
N TYR A 136 18.42 7.21 0.85
CA TYR A 136 17.52 7.66 1.91
C TYR A 136 17.45 6.63 3.03
N ALA A 137 18.03 6.96 4.19
CA ALA A 137 18.16 6.02 5.31
C ALA A 137 16.84 5.71 6.04
N TRP A 138 15.84 6.60 5.92
CA TRP A 138 14.61 6.56 6.71
C TRP A 138 13.41 5.95 5.98
N SER A 139 13.69 4.97 5.12
CA SER A 139 12.68 4.13 4.47
C SER A 139 13.06 2.65 4.56
N SER A 140 12.07 1.79 4.30
CA SER A 140 12.24 0.34 4.21
C SER A 140 13.06 -0.11 3.00
N TYR A 141 13.27 0.75 2.00
CA TYR A 141 13.86 0.37 0.72
C TYR A 141 15.16 -0.42 0.85
N ARG A 142 16.12 0.09 1.65
CA ARG A 142 17.43 -0.57 1.78
C ARG A 142 17.34 -1.97 2.35
N ALA A 143 16.44 -2.19 3.32
CA ALA A 143 16.21 -3.50 3.91
C ALA A 143 15.51 -4.42 2.91
N LEU A 144 14.45 -3.95 2.25
CA LEU A 144 13.69 -4.73 1.26
C LEU A 144 14.49 -5.03 -0.01
N ALA A 145 15.46 -4.18 -0.36
CA ALA A 145 16.39 -4.40 -1.48
C ALA A 145 17.66 -5.21 -1.09
N GLY A 146 17.72 -5.73 0.14
CA GLY A 146 18.85 -6.55 0.61
C GLY A 146 20.13 -5.77 0.87
N MET A 147 20.07 -4.44 0.97
CA MET A 147 21.23 -3.55 1.19
C MET A 147 21.46 -3.25 2.69
N ALA A 148 20.53 -3.64 3.55
CA ALA A 148 20.60 -3.49 5.00
C ALA A 148 19.83 -4.62 5.69
N PRO A 149 20.13 -4.94 6.97
CA PRO A 149 19.33 -5.89 7.72
C PRO A 149 17.87 -5.42 7.86
N CYS A 150 16.92 -6.35 7.75
CA CYS A 150 15.52 -6.09 8.10
C CYS A 150 15.36 -6.03 9.63
N ALA A 151 14.63 -5.03 10.10
CA ALA A 151 14.18 -5.04 11.48
C ALA A 151 13.22 -6.23 11.72
N PRO A 152 13.16 -6.82 12.93
CA PRO A 152 12.30 -7.99 13.20
C PRO A 152 10.81 -7.80 12.91
N TRP A 153 10.35 -6.55 12.92
CA TRP A 153 8.96 -6.17 12.67
C TRP A 153 8.68 -5.79 11.21
N LEU A 154 9.73 -5.75 10.35
CA LEU A 154 9.61 -5.50 8.91
C LEU A 154 9.64 -6.84 8.16
N ASP A 155 8.53 -7.20 7.52
CA ASP A 155 8.40 -8.46 6.81
C ASP A 155 8.46 -8.25 5.29
N ALA A 156 9.52 -8.74 4.66
CA ALA A 156 9.72 -8.69 3.22
C ALA A 156 9.07 -9.88 2.48
N GLN A 157 8.67 -10.94 3.19
CA GLN A 157 8.24 -12.19 2.57
C GLN A 157 7.02 -12.02 1.64
N PRO A 158 5.98 -11.24 1.98
CA PRO A 158 4.84 -11.05 1.08
C PRO A 158 5.23 -10.43 -0.27
N LEU A 159 6.19 -9.51 -0.27
CA LEU A 159 6.71 -8.89 -1.49
C LEU A 159 7.54 -9.89 -2.29
N TYR A 160 8.42 -10.62 -1.61
CA TYR A 160 9.30 -11.60 -2.24
C TYR A 160 8.52 -12.76 -2.84
N ALA A 161 7.46 -13.22 -2.18
CA ALA A 161 6.60 -14.28 -2.69
C ALA A 161 5.88 -13.87 -3.99
N GLN A 162 5.51 -12.59 -4.14
CA GLN A 162 4.91 -12.09 -5.37
C GLN A 162 5.92 -11.84 -6.50
N LEU A 163 7.10 -11.31 -6.16
CA LEU A 163 8.11 -10.95 -7.17
C LEU A 163 8.92 -12.15 -7.66
N ALA A 164 9.25 -13.07 -6.76
CA ALA A 164 10.20 -14.14 -7.01
C ALA A 164 9.76 -15.45 -6.36
N PRO A 165 8.59 -16.01 -6.70
CA PRO A 165 8.08 -17.22 -6.07
C PRO A 165 9.10 -18.36 -6.19
N GLY A 166 9.41 -18.99 -5.05
CA GLY A 166 10.37 -20.11 -4.99
C GLY A 166 11.84 -19.75 -5.17
N LYS A 167 12.19 -18.46 -5.24
CA LYS A 167 13.59 -18.02 -5.30
C LYS A 167 14.15 -17.71 -3.92
N SER A 168 15.48 -17.63 -3.82
CA SER A 168 16.14 -17.19 -2.58
C SER A 168 15.83 -15.73 -2.25
N ALA A 169 15.86 -15.37 -0.96
CA ALA A 169 15.63 -14.00 -0.49
C ALA A 169 16.55 -12.98 -1.19
N ALA A 170 17.83 -13.34 -1.45
CA ALA A 170 18.76 -12.48 -2.15
C ALA A 170 18.30 -12.17 -3.60
N LYS A 171 17.78 -13.18 -4.32
CA LYS A 171 17.24 -12.97 -5.67
C LYS A 171 15.96 -12.14 -5.65
N ALA A 172 15.08 -12.38 -4.67
CA ALA A 172 13.86 -11.62 -4.50
C ALA A 172 14.15 -10.14 -4.16
N ALA A 173 15.11 -9.88 -3.28
CA ALA A 173 15.55 -8.54 -2.95
C ALA A 173 16.12 -7.79 -4.16
N ALA A 174 16.94 -8.46 -5.00
CA ALA A 174 17.45 -7.88 -6.25
C ALA A 174 16.31 -7.55 -7.23
N GLN A 175 15.33 -8.43 -7.38
CA GLN A 175 14.15 -8.18 -8.22
C GLN A 175 13.29 -7.03 -7.67
N TYR A 176 13.19 -6.91 -6.33
CA TYR A 176 12.51 -5.78 -5.72
C TYR A 176 13.23 -4.45 -6.03
N ALA A 177 14.56 -4.42 -5.92
CA ALA A 177 15.34 -3.24 -6.28
C ALA A 177 15.13 -2.83 -7.75
N GLU A 178 15.14 -3.79 -8.67
CA GLU A 178 14.86 -3.55 -10.08
C GLU A 178 13.42 -3.04 -10.30
N PHE A 179 12.43 -3.67 -9.67
CA PHE A 179 11.04 -3.26 -9.73
C PHE A 179 10.85 -1.81 -9.27
N VAL A 180 11.47 -1.42 -8.15
CA VAL A 180 11.39 -0.04 -7.64
C VAL A 180 12.09 0.93 -8.60
N ALA A 181 13.23 0.58 -9.14
CA ALA A 181 13.96 1.43 -10.10
C ALA A 181 13.16 1.74 -11.37
N GLN A 182 12.29 0.83 -11.80
CA GLN A 182 11.41 1.01 -12.97
C GLN A 182 10.17 1.88 -12.67
N GLY A 183 9.92 2.29 -11.43
CA GLY A 183 8.69 2.92 -10.99
C GLY A 183 8.70 4.45 -10.96
N HIS A 184 9.64 5.12 -11.61
CA HIS A 184 9.66 6.57 -11.69
C HIS A 184 8.45 7.08 -12.50
N GLY A 185 7.61 7.92 -11.88
CA GLY A 185 6.49 8.59 -12.56
C GLY A 185 5.12 7.91 -12.43
N VAL A 186 5.01 6.77 -11.75
CA VAL A 186 3.71 6.08 -11.56
C VAL A 186 2.78 6.87 -10.65
N ALA A 187 1.61 7.25 -11.15
CA ALA A 187 0.56 7.98 -10.42
C ALA A 187 -0.46 7.02 -9.79
N LEU A 188 -0.02 6.21 -8.82
CA LEU A 188 -0.81 5.14 -8.20
C LEU A 188 -2.19 5.61 -7.67
N TRP A 189 -2.24 6.79 -7.08
CA TRP A 189 -3.43 7.25 -6.35
C TRP A 189 -4.50 7.91 -7.22
N ASP A 190 -4.13 8.44 -8.37
CA ASP A 190 -5.06 9.20 -9.21
C ASP A 190 -6.05 8.28 -9.92
N MET A 191 -5.66 7.04 -10.20
CA MET A 191 -6.44 6.10 -11.00
C MET A 191 -7.02 4.93 -10.19
N ALA A 192 -6.32 4.46 -9.17
CA ALA A 192 -6.69 3.23 -8.45
C ALA A 192 -7.37 3.47 -7.09
N LEU A 193 -7.38 4.71 -6.58
CA LEU A 193 -7.98 5.04 -5.29
C LEU A 193 -9.49 5.23 -5.43
N GLN A 194 -10.26 4.28 -4.91
CA GLN A 194 -11.71 4.35 -4.90
C GLN A 194 -12.25 4.82 -3.54
N GLN A 195 -13.27 5.68 -3.57
CA GLN A 195 -13.96 6.21 -2.37
C GLN A 195 -13.01 6.83 -1.32
N GLN A 196 -11.76 7.16 -1.67
CA GLN A 196 -10.71 7.66 -0.78
C GLN A 196 -10.25 6.69 0.32
N ILE A 197 -10.71 5.43 0.32
CA ILE A 197 -10.41 4.44 1.36
C ILE A 197 -10.04 3.05 0.82
N TYR A 198 -10.22 2.78 -0.48
CA TYR A 198 -9.90 1.49 -1.09
C TYR A 198 -8.88 1.65 -2.20
N LEU A 199 -7.90 0.78 -2.21
CA LEU A 199 -7.03 0.51 -3.33
C LEU A 199 -7.25 -0.95 -3.74
N GLY A 200 -8.16 -1.16 -4.66
CA GLY A 200 -8.63 -2.47 -5.09
C GLY A 200 -9.67 -2.37 -6.18
N ASN A 201 -9.98 -3.50 -6.80
CA ASN A 201 -11.05 -3.61 -7.79
C ASN A 201 -12.45 -3.67 -7.13
N ASP A 202 -13.50 -3.62 -7.94
CA ASP A 202 -14.90 -3.61 -7.47
C ASP A 202 -15.25 -4.88 -6.66
N ALA A 203 -14.70 -6.05 -7.02
CA ALA A 203 -14.91 -7.29 -6.29
C ALA A 203 -14.28 -7.24 -4.88
N PHE A 204 -13.07 -6.68 -4.77
CA PHE A 204 -12.43 -6.42 -3.48
C PHE A 204 -13.27 -5.47 -2.63
N ILE A 205 -13.75 -4.36 -3.21
CA ILE A 205 -14.55 -3.35 -2.53
C ILE A 205 -15.86 -3.95 -2.01
N ALA A 206 -16.57 -4.72 -2.84
CA ALA A 206 -17.81 -5.39 -2.46
C ALA A 206 -17.58 -6.36 -1.28
N ARG A 207 -16.50 -7.14 -1.32
CA ARG A 207 -16.10 -8.03 -0.22
C ARG A 207 -15.81 -7.24 1.07
N MET A 208 -15.11 -6.11 0.97
CA MET A 208 -14.78 -5.28 2.12
C MET A 208 -16.00 -4.59 2.72
N GLN A 209 -16.95 -4.18 1.91
CA GLN A 209 -18.21 -3.60 2.36
C GLN A 209 -19.07 -4.63 3.11
N SER A 210 -19.09 -5.88 2.65
CA SER A 210 -19.78 -6.97 3.37
C SER A 210 -19.15 -7.27 4.73
N HIS A 211 -17.81 -7.24 4.83
CA HIS A 211 -17.10 -7.38 6.11
C HIS A 211 -17.41 -6.25 7.11
N ALA A 212 -17.69 -5.06 6.61
CA ALA A 212 -18.03 -3.92 7.45
C ALA A 212 -19.50 -3.89 7.89
N GLY A 213 -20.32 -4.87 7.49
CA GLY A 213 -21.78 -4.86 7.74
C GLY A 213 -22.48 -3.69 7.04
N ILE A 214 -21.88 -3.15 6.00
CA ILE A 214 -22.46 -2.07 5.22
C ILE A 214 -23.28 -2.71 4.11
N ASP A 215 -24.54 -3.03 4.39
CA ASP A 215 -25.49 -3.33 3.33
C ASP A 215 -25.63 -2.10 2.43
N SER A 216 -25.46 -2.29 1.14
CA SER A 216 -25.61 -1.25 0.11
C SER A 216 -27.02 -0.62 0.10
N THR A 217 -27.95 -1.21 0.84
CA THR A 217 -29.35 -0.79 1.00
C THR A 217 -29.63 0.00 2.29
N SER A 218 -28.65 0.09 3.22
CA SER A 218 -28.87 0.78 4.50
C SER A 218 -28.89 2.29 4.32
N SER A 219 -29.99 2.91 4.75
CA SER A 219 -30.21 4.38 4.74
C SER A 219 -29.23 5.16 5.65
N THR A 220 -28.45 4.47 6.46
CA THR A 220 -27.40 5.01 7.34
C THR A 220 -26.02 5.05 6.69
N ALA A 221 -25.86 4.51 5.47
CA ALA A 221 -24.62 4.68 4.71
C ALA A 221 -24.34 6.17 4.45
N PRO A 222 -23.10 6.66 4.64
CA PRO A 222 -22.77 8.04 4.32
C PRO A 222 -23.19 8.37 2.88
N LYS A 223 -23.89 9.48 2.67
CA LYS A 223 -24.46 9.89 1.36
C LYS A 223 -23.48 9.80 0.17
N ARG A 224 -22.18 9.82 0.40
CA ARG A 224 -21.13 9.62 -0.62
C ARG A 224 -21.01 8.17 -1.10
N LEU A 225 -21.32 7.16 -0.27
CA LEU A 225 -21.34 5.75 -0.66
C LEU A 225 -22.52 5.44 -1.60
N ALA A 226 -23.68 6.04 -1.34
CA ALA A 226 -24.90 5.83 -2.14
C ALA A 226 -24.80 6.46 -3.55
N GLN A 227 -23.98 7.48 -3.74
CA GLN A 227 -23.88 8.19 -5.03
C GLN A 227 -22.94 7.47 -6.03
N VAL A 228 -21.96 6.69 -5.54
CA VAL A 228 -21.02 5.94 -6.38
C VAL A 228 -21.61 4.62 -6.87
N SER A 229 -22.53 4.00 -6.09
CA SER A 229 -23.22 2.75 -6.48
C SER A 229 -24.12 2.90 -7.71
N ARG A 230 -24.43 4.10 -8.15
CA ARG A 230 -25.30 4.36 -9.32
C ARG A 230 -24.57 4.49 -10.65
N ILE A 231 -23.23 4.53 -10.66
CA ILE A 231 -22.45 4.80 -11.88
C ILE A 231 -21.82 3.53 -12.48
N HIS A 232 -21.62 2.47 -11.71
CA HIS A 232 -20.97 1.25 -12.21
C HIS A 232 -21.74 -0.02 -11.80
N SER A 233 -22.81 -0.34 -12.50
CA SER A 233 -23.39 -1.67 -12.53
C SER A 233 -22.80 -2.44 -13.72
N SER A 234 -21.58 -2.89 -13.63
CA SER A 234 -21.06 -3.95 -14.46
C SER A 234 -20.88 -5.21 -13.61
N ALA A 235 -21.43 -6.30 -14.10
CA ALA A 235 -21.44 -7.60 -13.43
C ALA A 235 -20.03 -8.09 -13.08
N PRO A 236 -19.85 -8.90 -11.99
CA PRO A 236 -18.55 -9.42 -11.62
C PRO A 236 -18.01 -10.32 -12.75
N ALA A 237 -16.77 -10.09 -13.15
CA ALA A 237 -16.07 -10.93 -14.11
C ALA A 237 -16.00 -12.37 -13.56
N LYS A 238 -16.47 -13.34 -14.33
CA LYS A 238 -16.42 -14.76 -13.97
C LYS A 238 -15.01 -15.29 -14.23
N ASP A 239 -14.53 -16.24 -13.42
CA ASP A 239 -13.23 -16.93 -13.60
C ASP A 239 -12.98 -17.46 -15.01
N GLY A 240 -14.04 -17.68 -15.82
CA GLY A 240 -13.96 -18.05 -17.22
C GLY A 240 -13.31 -17.02 -18.15
N ASP A 241 -13.33 -15.74 -17.79
CA ASP A 241 -12.79 -14.67 -18.64
C ASP A 241 -11.26 -14.66 -18.69
N LEU A 242 -10.58 -14.99 -17.61
CA LEU A 242 -9.11 -15.02 -17.56
C LEU A 242 -8.53 -16.10 -18.50
N GLN A 243 -9.21 -17.26 -18.60
CA GLN A 243 -8.84 -18.31 -19.56
C GLN A 243 -9.03 -17.87 -21.02
N ASN A 244 -9.96 -16.96 -21.29
CA ASN A 244 -10.13 -16.39 -22.62
C ASN A 244 -8.96 -15.46 -22.98
N TYR A 245 -8.48 -14.63 -22.06
CA TYR A 245 -7.27 -13.82 -22.25
C TYR A 245 -6.03 -14.69 -22.48
N ALA A 246 -5.90 -15.81 -21.76
CA ALA A 246 -4.79 -16.76 -21.92
C ALA A 246 -4.83 -17.50 -23.29
N LYS A 247 -6.02 -17.69 -23.87
CA LYS A 247 -6.21 -18.33 -25.19
C LYS A 247 -5.98 -17.36 -26.36
N LEU A 248 -6.02 -16.06 -26.13
CA LEU A 248 -5.70 -15.06 -27.15
C LEU A 248 -4.20 -15.13 -27.45
N LYS A 249 -3.86 -15.71 -28.61
CA LYS A 249 -2.49 -15.72 -29.11
C LYS A 249 -2.12 -14.31 -29.53
N ALA A 250 -1.48 -13.56 -28.64
CA ALA A 250 -0.89 -12.29 -29.02
C ALA A 250 0.24 -12.52 -30.01
N GLN A 251 0.15 -11.92 -31.19
CA GLN A 251 1.16 -12.03 -32.24
C GLN A 251 2.28 -11.01 -32.03
N THR A 252 1.96 -9.89 -31.35
CA THR A 252 2.90 -8.83 -31.05
C THR A 252 3.04 -8.59 -29.52
N LYS A 253 4.12 -7.91 -29.13
CA LYS A 253 4.34 -7.50 -27.74
C LYS A 253 3.27 -6.49 -27.29
N GLU A 254 2.86 -5.62 -28.18
CA GLU A 254 1.84 -4.59 -27.97
C GLU A 254 0.48 -5.23 -27.69
N GLU A 255 0.05 -6.21 -28.51
CA GLU A 255 -1.21 -6.95 -28.29
C GLU A 255 -1.22 -7.68 -26.95
N ARG A 256 -0.11 -8.32 -26.58
CA ARG A 256 0.01 -8.96 -25.28
C ARG A 256 -0.11 -7.96 -24.14
N ASN A 257 0.53 -6.81 -24.25
CA ASN A 257 0.45 -5.77 -23.24
C ASN A 257 -0.97 -5.22 -23.12
N GLN A 258 -1.67 -5.06 -24.24
CA GLN A 258 -3.09 -4.68 -24.29
C GLN A 258 -3.98 -5.71 -23.58
N HIS A 259 -3.75 -7.01 -23.83
CA HIS A 259 -4.51 -8.07 -23.15
C HIS A 259 -4.28 -8.07 -21.64
N ILE A 260 -3.04 -7.84 -21.19
CA ILE A 260 -2.70 -7.72 -19.77
C ILE A 260 -3.41 -6.53 -19.14
N ALA A 261 -3.37 -5.37 -19.79
CA ALA A 261 -4.05 -4.17 -19.32
C ALA A 261 -5.57 -4.38 -19.27
N ASN A 262 -6.18 -4.94 -20.31
CA ASN A 262 -7.61 -5.22 -20.34
C ASN A 262 -8.03 -6.23 -19.27
N ALA A 263 -7.25 -7.28 -19.04
CA ALA A 263 -7.52 -8.25 -17.98
C ALA A 263 -7.50 -7.59 -16.59
N PHE A 264 -6.61 -6.63 -16.39
CA PHE A 264 -6.51 -5.91 -15.12
C PHE A 264 -7.62 -4.85 -14.96
N TYR A 265 -7.79 -3.95 -15.94
CA TYR A 265 -8.71 -2.79 -15.83
C TYR A 265 -10.16 -3.14 -16.12
N GLN A 266 -10.42 -3.98 -17.11
CA GLN A 266 -11.78 -4.34 -17.52
C GLN A 266 -12.24 -5.65 -16.90
N GLY A 267 -11.33 -6.64 -16.81
CA GLY A 267 -11.62 -7.95 -16.25
C GLY A 267 -11.55 -8.01 -14.72
N GLY A 268 -10.96 -7.00 -14.05
CA GLY A 268 -10.83 -6.95 -12.58
C GLY A 268 -9.95 -8.06 -11.99
N HIS A 269 -9.08 -8.68 -12.82
CA HIS A 269 -8.22 -9.77 -12.36
C HIS A 269 -6.99 -9.26 -11.63
N THR A 270 -6.50 -10.02 -10.64
CA THR A 270 -5.28 -9.66 -9.89
C THR A 270 -4.04 -9.78 -10.77
N GLN A 271 -3.01 -8.97 -10.51
CA GLN A 271 -1.74 -9.05 -11.23
C GLN A 271 -1.11 -10.45 -11.14
N THR A 272 -1.26 -11.12 -9.98
CA THR A 272 -0.78 -12.49 -9.77
C THR A 272 -1.55 -13.49 -10.63
N ALA A 273 -2.88 -13.39 -10.69
CA ALA A 273 -3.70 -14.28 -11.52
C ALA A 273 -3.38 -14.11 -13.01
N ILE A 274 -3.22 -12.87 -13.47
CA ILE A 274 -2.83 -12.55 -14.85
C ILE A 274 -1.43 -13.10 -15.17
N ALA A 275 -0.48 -12.92 -14.23
CA ALA A 275 0.89 -13.43 -14.38
C ALA A 275 0.93 -14.95 -14.56
N ILE A 276 0.18 -15.68 -13.72
CA ILE A 276 0.06 -17.14 -13.81
C ILE A 276 -0.61 -17.56 -15.14
N ALA A 277 -1.75 -16.94 -15.49
CA ALA A 277 -2.52 -17.32 -16.67
C ALA A 277 -1.76 -17.08 -17.97
N LEU A 278 -0.95 -16.02 -18.04
CA LEU A 278 -0.17 -15.63 -19.24
C LEU A 278 1.29 -16.07 -19.18
N ASN A 279 1.69 -16.80 -18.14
CA ASN A 279 3.05 -17.30 -17.91
C ASN A 279 4.11 -16.18 -18.00
N VAL A 280 3.85 -15.07 -17.33
CA VAL A 280 4.76 -13.92 -17.20
C VAL A 280 5.03 -13.61 -15.73
N SER A 281 6.08 -12.83 -15.42
CA SER A 281 6.31 -12.41 -14.04
C SER A 281 5.30 -11.35 -13.59
N THR A 282 4.97 -11.34 -12.29
CA THR A 282 4.11 -10.31 -11.70
C THR A 282 4.68 -8.91 -11.89
N SER A 283 6.02 -8.77 -11.87
CA SER A 283 6.70 -7.51 -12.16
C SER A 283 6.50 -7.05 -13.62
N THR A 284 6.41 -7.99 -14.56
CA THR A 284 6.08 -7.68 -15.96
C THR A 284 4.65 -7.17 -16.09
N VAL A 285 3.68 -7.83 -15.42
CA VAL A 285 2.28 -7.38 -15.39
C VAL A 285 2.19 -5.99 -14.77
N SER A 286 2.80 -5.77 -13.61
CA SER A 286 2.81 -4.48 -12.94
C SER A 286 3.36 -3.35 -13.80
N ARG A 287 4.48 -3.59 -14.51
CA ARG A 287 5.04 -2.61 -15.44
C ARG A 287 4.09 -2.29 -16.59
N ILE A 288 3.48 -3.30 -17.20
CA ILE A 288 2.56 -3.11 -18.33
C ILE A 288 1.31 -2.35 -17.88
N VAL A 289 0.75 -2.70 -16.72
CA VAL A 289 -0.37 -1.97 -16.12
C VAL A 289 0.00 -0.51 -15.91
N ALA A 290 1.17 -0.23 -15.35
CA ALA A 290 1.66 1.14 -15.13
C ALA A 290 1.97 1.91 -16.44
N ASP A 291 2.47 1.24 -17.47
CA ASP A 291 2.75 1.85 -18.79
C ASP A 291 1.46 2.14 -19.58
N TYR A 292 0.39 1.42 -19.32
CA TYR A 292 -0.91 1.63 -19.94
C TYR A 292 -1.68 2.83 -19.36
N GLU A 293 -1.24 3.31 -18.21
CA GLU A 293 -1.75 4.50 -17.53
C GLU A 293 -1.17 5.82 -18.06
N ARG A 294 -0.22 5.75 -19.00
CA ARG A 294 0.41 6.92 -19.64
C ARG A 294 -0.30 7.29 -20.93
#